data_f8ec1580d3d16f4378a0912d3572e34e
#
_entry.id   f8ec1580d3d16f4378a0912d3572e34e
#
_cell.length_a   1.000
_cell.length_b   1.000
_cell.length_c   1.000
_cell.angle_alpha   90.00
_cell.angle_beta   90.00
_cell.angle_gamma   90.00
#
_symmetry.space_group_name_H-M   'P 1'
#
loop_
_entity.id
_entity.type
_entity.pdbx_description
1 polymer ?
#
loop_
_entity_poly.entity_id
_entity_poly.type
_entity_poly.pdbx_seq_one_letter_code
_entity_poly.pdbx_strand_id
1 'polypeptide(L)'
;MMTQIFLCIASILGGLSVAAGAFASHALKEKLTERATEIFETASRYQMYHALALLLVALLLSRAETAQSTLVAAGYAFIVGVVLFSGSLYALSLTGIKWLGPITPLGGVAFIVGWGCLAVAAFRF
;
A
#
# COMPACT_ATOMS: atom_id res chain seq x y z
N MET A 1 20.30 -5.84 -3.19
CA MET A 1 19.82 -4.53 -3.70
C MET A 1 18.32 -4.36 -3.57
N MET A 2 17.51 -5.31 -4.05
CA MET A 2 16.04 -5.21 -3.93
C MET A 2 15.56 -5.17 -2.49
N THR A 3 16.18 -5.92 -1.59
CA THR A 3 15.87 -5.89 -0.16
C THR A 3 15.95 -4.47 0.41
N GLN A 4 17.02 -3.76 0.11
CA GLN A 4 17.24 -2.40 0.60
C GLN A 4 16.23 -1.42 0.01
N ILE A 5 15.94 -1.56 -1.29
CA ILE A 5 14.95 -0.71 -1.98
C ILE A 5 13.56 -0.92 -1.35
N PHE A 6 13.13 -2.16 -1.20
CA PHE A 6 11.83 -2.47 -0.62
C PHE A 6 11.75 -2.02 0.84
N LEU A 7 12.82 -2.21 1.61
CA LEU A 7 12.88 -1.76 3.00
C LEU A 7 12.74 -0.24 3.08
N CYS A 8 13.45 0.49 2.23
CA CYS A 8 13.38 1.95 2.19
C CYS A 8 11.97 2.44 1.80
N ILE A 9 11.41 1.89 0.72
CA ILE A 9 10.06 2.27 0.27
C ILE A 9 9.02 1.94 1.34
N ALA A 10 9.10 0.76 1.94
CA ALA A 10 8.18 0.35 3.01
C ALA A 10 8.23 1.31 4.20
N SER A 11 9.43 1.70 4.60
CA SER A 11 9.62 2.63 5.72
C SER A 11 9.03 4.01 5.41
N ILE A 12 9.25 4.52 4.21
CA ILE A 12 8.69 5.80 3.77
C ILE A 12 7.17 5.72 3.72
N LEU A 13 6.61 4.68 3.11
CA LEU A 13 5.16 4.48 3.03
C LEU A 13 4.53 4.37 4.42
N GLY A 14 5.18 3.66 5.33
CA GLY A 14 4.71 3.53 6.71
C GLY A 14 4.67 4.86 7.43
N GLY A 15 5.75 5.64 7.35
CA GLY A 15 5.83 6.97 7.94
C GLY A 15 4.79 7.93 7.36
N LEU A 16 4.63 7.91 6.03
CA LEU A 16 3.62 8.73 5.37
C LEU A 16 2.19 8.31 5.75
N SER A 17 1.94 7.01 5.99
CA SER A 17 0.65 6.54 6.47
C SER A 17 0.30 7.12 7.84
N VAL A 18 1.26 7.15 8.74
CA VAL A 18 1.07 7.74 10.08
C VAL A 18 0.78 9.22 9.94
N ALA A 19 1.57 9.93 9.14
CA ALA A 19 1.36 11.37 8.90
C ALA A 19 -0.02 11.65 8.29
N ALA A 20 -0.43 10.85 7.29
CA ALA A 20 -1.73 10.99 6.65
C ALA A 20 -2.88 10.73 7.63
N GLY A 21 -2.78 9.67 8.44
CA GLY A 21 -3.79 9.36 9.45
C GLY A 21 -3.93 10.46 10.51
N ALA A 22 -2.81 10.98 10.99
CA ALA A 22 -2.81 12.10 11.93
C ALA A 22 -3.40 13.36 11.30
N PHE A 23 -3.04 13.66 10.05
CA PHE A 23 -3.56 14.81 9.32
C PHE A 23 -5.08 14.73 9.14
N ALA A 24 -5.58 13.54 8.78
CA ALA A 24 -7.03 13.32 8.64
C ALA A 24 -7.77 13.56 9.94
N SER A 25 -7.23 13.07 11.05
CA SER A 25 -7.87 13.17 12.37
C SER A 25 -7.92 14.60 12.89
N HIS A 26 -6.95 15.43 12.57
CA HIS A 26 -6.81 16.77 13.16
C HIS A 26 -7.16 17.91 12.20
N ALA A 27 -6.61 17.91 10.99
CA ALA A 27 -6.76 19.03 10.07
C ALA A 27 -7.92 18.87 9.09
N LEU A 28 -8.13 17.65 8.56
CA LEU A 28 -9.13 17.42 7.51
C LEU A 28 -10.53 17.19 8.04
N LYS A 29 -10.68 16.75 9.28
CA LYS A 29 -11.96 16.41 9.87
C LYS A 29 -12.97 17.56 9.81
N GLU A 30 -12.50 18.79 9.92
CA GLU A 30 -13.35 19.99 9.86
C GLU A 30 -13.54 20.53 8.43
N LYS A 31 -12.64 20.15 7.49
CA LYS A 31 -12.62 20.68 6.12
C LYS A 31 -13.29 19.78 5.09
N LEU A 32 -13.34 18.48 5.35
CA LEU A 32 -13.93 17.51 4.44
C LEU A 32 -15.27 17.02 4.98
N THR A 33 -16.11 16.54 4.06
CA THR A 33 -17.31 15.81 4.45
C THR A 33 -16.94 14.55 5.22
N GLU A 34 -17.87 14.01 5.99
CA GLU A 34 -17.66 12.74 6.70
C GLU A 34 -17.27 11.63 5.73
N ARG A 35 -17.94 11.54 4.58
CA ARG A 35 -17.61 10.53 3.55
C ARG A 35 -16.22 10.71 2.98
N ALA A 36 -15.81 11.93 2.67
CA ALA A 36 -14.46 12.20 2.15
C ALA A 36 -13.38 11.88 3.19
N THR A 37 -13.65 12.15 4.46
CA THR A 37 -12.74 11.81 5.55
C THR A 37 -12.58 10.29 5.67
N GLU A 38 -13.67 9.53 5.58
CA GLU A 38 -13.63 8.06 5.59
C GLU A 38 -12.81 7.50 4.43
N ILE A 39 -12.96 8.08 3.24
CA ILE A 39 -12.20 7.68 2.05
C ILE A 39 -10.70 7.92 2.28
N PHE A 40 -10.35 9.08 2.81
CA PHE A 40 -8.96 9.42 3.13
C PHE A 40 -8.36 8.46 4.15
N GLU A 41 -9.11 8.15 5.21
CA GLU A 41 -8.67 7.22 6.25
C GLU A 41 -8.50 5.80 5.70
N THR A 42 -9.38 5.37 4.80
CA THR A 42 -9.24 4.08 4.13
C THR A 42 -7.94 4.04 3.32
N ALA A 43 -7.62 5.12 2.59
CA ALA A 43 -6.38 5.23 1.85
C ALA A 43 -5.16 5.04 2.76
N SER A 44 -5.11 5.75 3.88
CA SER A 44 -3.97 5.69 4.80
C SER A 44 -3.86 4.32 5.48
N ARG A 45 -4.97 3.70 5.79
CA ARG A 45 -5.03 2.40 6.43
C ARG A 45 -4.49 1.29 5.53
N TYR A 46 -4.94 1.27 4.28
CA TYR A 46 -4.46 0.27 3.31
C TYR A 46 -3.01 0.52 2.92
N GLN A 47 -2.58 1.77 2.91
CA GLN A 47 -1.17 2.11 2.73
C GLN A 47 -0.32 1.52 3.86
N MET A 48 -0.74 1.64 5.11
CA MET A 48 -0.01 1.07 6.24
C MET A 48 0.02 -0.45 6.19
N TYR A 49 -1.12 -1.11 5.92
CA TYR A 49 -1.15 -2.58 5.82
C TYR A 49 -0.13 -3.09 4.81
N HIS A 50 -0.04 -2.42 3.66
CA HIS A 50 0.84 -2.87 2.58
C HIS A 50 2.26 -2.33 2.69
N ALA A 51 2.48 -1.25 3.43
CA ALA A 51 3.82 -0.87 3.88
C ALA A 51 4.41 -1.96 4.77
N LEU A 52 3.64 -2.47 5.72
CA LEU A 52 4.05 -3.58 6.58
C LEU A 52 4.25 -4.88 5.80
N ALA A 53 3.37 -5.16 4.83
CA ALA A 53 3.52 -6.31 3.94
C ALA A 53 4.80 -6.21 3.10
N LEU A 54 5.12 -5.03 2.59
CA LEU A 54 6.35 -4.79 1.85
C LEU A 54 7.59 -4.95 2.74
N LEU A 55 7.49 -4.51 3.99
CA LEU A 55 8.55 -4.69 4.97
C LEU A 55 8.80 -6.18 5.20
N LEU A 56 7.73 -6.98 5.31
CA LEU A 56 7.81 -8.44 5.41
C LEU A 56 8.46 -9.05 4.18
N VAL A 57 8.08 -8.60 2.98
CA VAL A 57 8.71 -9.05 1.73
C VAL A 57 10.22 -8.78 1.75
N ALA A 58 10.62 -7.58 2.16
CA ALA A 58 12.04 -7.22 2.25
C ALA A 58 12.79 -8.15 3.22
N LEU A 59 12.19 -8.43 4.37
CA LEU A 59 12.79 -9.32 5.36
C LEU A 59 12.91 -10.76 4.84
N LEU A 60 11.85 -11.28 4.21
CA LEU A 60 11.86 -12.63 3.64
C LEU A 60 12.88 -12.71 2.49
N LEU A 61 12.93 -11.70 1.65
CA LEU A 61 13.86 -11.64 0.52
C LEU A 61 15.32 -11.67 1.00
N SER A 62 15.62 -11.02 2.13
CA SER A 62 16.97 -11.01 2.70
C SER A 62 17.42 -12.38 3.17
N ARG A 63 16.49 -13.29 3.40
CA ARG A 63 16.77 -14.64 3.93
C ARG A 63 16.52 -15.75 2.92
N ALA A 64 15.85 -15.46 1.82
CA ALA A 64 15.45 -16.47 0.86
C ALA A 64 16.61 -16.89 -0.02
N GLU A 65 16.84 -18.19 -0.11
CA GLU A 65 17.73 -18.80 -1.10
C GLU A 65 16.98 -19.11 -2.39
N THR A 66 15.69 -19.42 -2.26
CA THR A 66 14.78 -19.71 -3.36
C THR A 66 13.59 -18.75 -3.31
N ALA A 67 12.71 -18.80 -4.29
CA ALA A 67 11.50 -17.96 -4.38
C ALA A 67 11.78 -16.45 -4.46
N GLN A 68 13.01 -16.03 -4.76
CA GLN A 68 13.35 -14.60 -4.80
C GLN A 68 12.55 -13.84 -5.84
N SER A 69 12.38 -14.39 -7.04
CA SER A 69 11.60 -13.74 -8.11
C SER A 69 10.13 -13.56 -7.72
N THR A 70 9.55 -14.54 -7.02
CA THR A 70 8.17 -14.48 -6.53
C THR A 70 8.03 -13.41 -5.45
N LEU A 71 9.00 -13.32 -4.54
CA LEU A 71 9.02 -12.28 -3.51
C LEU A 71 9.19 -10.88 -4.10
N VAL A 72 10.03 -10.72 -5.11
CA VAL A 72 10.20 -9.45 -5.82
C VAL A 72 8.89 -9.06 -6.51
N ALA A 73 8.21 -10.02 -7.13
CA ALA A 73 6.90 -9.79 -7.75
C ALA A 73 5.88 -9.33 -6.71
N ALA A 74 5.85 -9.95 -5.53
CA ALA A 74 4.97 -9.53 -4.43
C ALA A 74 5.26 -8.08 -4.02
N GLY A 75 6.53 -7.72 -3.90
CA GLY A 75 6.94 -6.36 -3.53
C GLY A 75 6.46 -5.32 -4.52
N TYR A 76 6.66 -5.55 -5.80
CA TYR A 76 6.18 -4.64 -6.84
C TYR A 76 4.65 -4.57 -6.87
N ALA A 77 3.96 -5.69 -6.68
CA ALA A 77 2.50 -5.71 -6.64
C ALA A 77 1.97 -4.85 -5.48
N PHE A 78 2.59 -4.90 -4.32
CA PHE A 78 2.20 -4.06 -3.18
C PHE A 78 2.48 -2.58 -3.45
N ILE A 79 3.60 -2.24 -4.06
CA ILE A 79 3.92 -0.84 -4.43
C ILE A 79 2.89 -0.31 -5.43
N VAL A 80 2.62 -1.04 -6.50
CA VAL A 80 1.61 -0.66 -7.50
C VAL A 80 0.24 -0.53 -6.85
N GLY A 81 -0.09 -1.47 -5.96
CA GLY A 81 -1.34 -1.45 -5.21
C GLY A 81 -1.50 -0.19 -4.37
N VAL A 82 -0.46 0.22 -3.64
CA VAL A 82 -0.51 1.45 -2.84
C VAL A 82 -0.70 2.67 -3.74
N VAL A 83 0.03 2.76 -4.84
CA VAL A 83 -0.08 3.89 -5.77
C VAL A 83 -1.50 3.99 -6.34
N LEU A 84 -2.04 2.89 -6.84
CA LEU A 84 -3.36 2.89 -7.49
C LEU A 84 -4.51 2.95 -6.48
N PHE A 85 -4.44 2.18 -5.40
CA PHE A 85 -5.51 2.11 -4.41
C PHE A 85 -5.51 3.34 -3.51
N SER A 86 -4.46 3.50 -2.71
CA SER A 86 -4.38 4.61 -1.75
C SER A 86 -4.23 5.95 -2.46
N GLY A 87 -3.44 6.01 -3.53
CA GLY A 87 -3.27 7.23 -4.31
C GLY A 87 -4.57 7.74 -4.90
N SER A 88 -5.39 6.86 -5.51
CA SER A 88 -6.68 7.24 -6.07
C SER A 88 -7.67 7.68 -5.00
N LEU A 89 -7.67 7.03 -3.84
CA LEU A 89 -8.56 7.41 -2.73
C LEU A 89 -8.16 8.74 -2.10
N TYR A 90 -6.86 9.00 -1.93
CA TYR A 90 -6.42 10.32 -1.47
C TYR A 90 -6.88 11.41 -2.44
N ALA A 91 -6.65 11.21 -3.73
CA ALA A 91 -7.04 12.17 -4.76
C ALA A 91 -8.56 12.35 -4.79
N LEU A 92 -9.33 11.27 -4.71
CA LEU A 92 -10.79 11.32 -4.70
C LEU A 92 -11.30 12.09 -3.49
N SER A 93 -10.76 11.83 -2.30
CA SER A 93 -11.22 12.48 -1.07
C SER A 93 -10.93 13.98 -1.07
N LEU A 94 -9.80 14.40 -1.64
CA LEU A 94 -9.38 15.80 -1.65
C LEU A 94 -9.95 16.61 -2.81
N THR A 95 -10.29 15.98 -3.94
CA THR A 95 -10.75 16.67 -5.14
C THR A 95 -12.22 16.43 -5.47
N GLY A 96 -12.79 15.31 -5.02
CA GLY A 96 -14.14 14.89 -5.37
C GLY A 96 -14.29 14.42 -6.82
N ILE A 97 -13.20 14.22 -7.55
CA ILE A 97 -13.23 13.78 -8.95
C ILE A 97 -13.64 12.31 -9.03
N LYS A 98 -14.86 12.06 -9.47
CA LYS A 98 -15.50 10.74 -9.41
C LYS A 98 -14.85 9.66 -10.28
N TRP A 99 -14.21 10.03 -11.40
CA TRP A 99 -13.58 9.04 -12.27
C TRP A 99 -12.33 8.38 -11.63
N LEU A 100 -11.84 8.94 -10.52
CA LEU A 100 -10.77 8.32 -9.73
C LEU A 100 -11.24 7.04 -9.02
N GLY A 101 -12.53 6.92 -8.72
CA GLY A 101 -13.09 5.74 -8.08
C GLY A 101 -12.82 4.42 -8.80
N PRO A 102 -13.03 4.36 -10.13
CA PRO A 102 -12.74 3.13 -10.89
C PRO A 102 -11.27 2.70 -10.92
N ILE A 103 -10.34 3.58 -10.58
CA ILE A 103 -8.91 3.26 -10.48
C ILE A 103 -8.61 2.42 -9.23
N THR A 104 -9.33 2.68 -8.15
CA THR A 104 -9.12 2.02 -6.85
C THR A 104 -9.20 0.49 -6.95
N PRO A 105 -10.19 -0.13 -7.63
CA PRO A 105 -10.22 -1.59 -7.77
C PRO A 105 -9.00 -2.19 -8.47
N LEU A 106 -8.36 -1.46 -9.37
CA LEU A 106 -7.13 -1.92 -10.02
C LEU A 106 -6.01 -2.08 -9.00
N GLY A 107 -5.90 -1.13 -8.07
CA GLY A 107 -4.97 -1.21 -6.95
C GLY A 107 -5.31 -2.38 -6.02
N GLY A 108 -6.61 -2.62 -5.78
CA GLY A 108 -7.07 -3.76 -5.00
C GLY A 108 -6.65 -5.09 -5.60
N VAL A 109 -6.76 -5.23 -6.93
CA VAL A 109 -6.29 -6.42 -7.65
C VAL A 109 -4.79 -6.58 -7.48
N ALA A 110 -4.02 -5.50 -7.58
CA ALA A 110 -2.57 -5.56 -7.36
C ALA A 110 -2.23 -6.05 -5.95
N PHE A 111 -2.96 -5.59 -4.93
CA PHE A 111 -2.79 -6.09 -3.57
C PHE A 111 -3.04 -7.59 -3.47
N ILE A 112 -4.13 -8.07 -4.07
CA ILE A 112 -4.47 -9.49 -4.07
C ILE A 112 -3.38 -10.30 -4.76
N VAL A 113 -2.85 -9.82 -5.89
CA VAL A 113 -1.73 -10.46 -6.58
C VAL A 113 -0.51 -10.55 -5.66
N GLY A 114 -0.19 -9.49 -4.93
CA GLY A 114 0.92 -9.47 -3.99
C GLY A 114 0.77 -10.53 -2.89
N TRP A 115 -0.41 -10.63 -2.29
CA TRP A 115 -0.68 -11.65 -1.27
C TRP A 115 -0.64 -13.06 -1.86
N GLY A 116 -1.14 -13.24 -3.08
CA GLY A 116 -1.03 -14.51 -3.81
C GLY A 116 0.41 -14.92 -4.05
N CYS A 117 1.27 -13.98 -4.43
CA CYS A 117 2.69 -14.24 -4.60
C CYS A 117 3.35 -14.66 -3.28
N LEU A 118 2.99 -14.02 -2.16
CA LEU A 118 3.48 -14.44 -0.85
C LEU A 118 3.04 -15.86 -0.50
N ALA A 119 1.78 -16.19 -0.77
CA ALA A 119 1.26 -17.54 -0.54
C ALA A 119 2.03 -18.58 -1.35
N VAL A 120 2.31 -18.29 -2.62
CA VAL A 120 3.10 -19.18 -3.49
C VAL A 120 4.54 -19.31 -2.97
N ALA A 121 5.15 -18.20 -2.59
CA ALA A 121 6.52 -18.19 -2.08
C ALA A 121 6.65 -19.06 -0.82
N ALA A 122 5.60 -19.12 0.01
CA ALA A 122 5.60 -19.90 1.26
C ALA A 122 5.90 -21.39 1.02
N PHE A 123 5.50 -21.93 -0.12
CA PHE A 123 5.76 -23.33 -0.45
C PHE A 123 7.23 -23.64 -0.77
N ARG A 124 8.06 -22.61 -0.88
CA ARG A 124 9.47 -22.74 -1.20
C ARG A 124 10.40 -22.39 -0.03
N PHE A 125 9.84 -22.15 1.12
CA PHE A 125 10.61 -21.90 2.34
C PHE A 125 10.87 -23.16 3.13
#